data_830070765b0fddd1a6a6626306494bbf
#
_entry.id   830070765b0fddd1a6a6626306494bbf
#
_cell.length_a   1.000
_cell.length_b   1.000
_cell.length_c   1.000
_cell.angle_alpha   90.00
_cell.angle_beta   90.00
_cell.angle_gamma   90.00
#
_symmetry.space_group_name_H-M   'P 1'
#
loop_
_entity.id
_entity.type
_entity.pdbx_description
1 polymer ?
#
loop_
_entity_poly.entity_id
_entity_poly.type
_entity_poly.pdbx_seq_one_letter_code
_entity_poly.pdbx_strand_id
1 'polypeptide(L)' 'MGDLAYAIDPADDGWRWRVFDVEGELVAGGVEPSQAAAEFAAVALFHDGVSAASAI' A
#
# COMPACT_ATOMS: atom_id res chain seq x y z
N MET A 1 -6.09 8.61 14.15
CA MET A 1 -6.16 8.71 12.89
C MET A 1 -4.91 8.44 12.19
N GLY A 2 -4.60 7.40 11.77
CA GLY A 2 -3.36 7.07 11.15
C GLY A 2 -3.31 7.61 9.73
N ASP A 3 -2.36 8.42 9.48
CA ASP A 3 -2.13 8.90 8.16
C ASP A 3 -1.14 7.98 7.51
N LEU A 4 -1.63 7.12 6.67
CA LEU A 4 -0.76 6.26 5.89
C LEU A 4 -0.37 6.97 4.61
N ALA A 5 0.76 6.59 4.06
CA ALA A 5 1.21 7.12 2.79
C ALA A 5 1.58 5.95 1.90
N TYR A 6 1.46 6.13 0.60
CA TYR A 6 1.88 5.08 -0.30
C TYR A 6 2.64 5.66 -1.47
N ALA A 7 3.42 4.82 -2.11
CA ALA A 7 4.20 5.19 -3.28
C ALA A 7 4.03 4.13 -4.34
N ILE A 8 3.96 4.56 -5.59
CA ILE A 8 3.81 3.68 -6.73
C ILE A 8 4.98 3.99 -7.66
N ASP A 9 5.78 2.97 -7.99
CA ASP A 9 6.94 3.14 -8.84
C ASP A 9 6.98 2.06 -9.90
N PRO A 10 7.51 2.36 -11.08
CA PRO A 10 7.70 1.32 -12.08
C PRO A 10 8.76 0.34 -11.61
N ALA A 11 8.54 -0.92 -11.91
CA ALA A 11 9.48 -1.98 -11.58
C ALA A 11 9.73 -2.80 -12.83
N ASP A 12 10.73 -3.68 -12.76
CA ASP A 12 11.09 -4.48 -13.93
C ASP A 12 9.93 -5.31 -14.42
N ASP A 13 9.17 -5.86 -13.50
CA ASP A 13 8.09 -6.77 -13.86
C ASP A 13 6.72 -6.12 -13.76
N GLY A 14 6.64 -4.84 -13.56
CA GLY A 14 5.35 -4.20 -13.42
C GLY A 14 5.47 -2.93 -12.61
N TRP A 15 4.63 -2.81 -11.59
CA TRP A 15 4.59 -1.60 -10.78
C TRP A 15 4.69 -1.99 -9.32
N ARG A 16 5.63 -1.38 -8.62
CA ARG A 16 5.81 -1.63 -7.20
C ARG A 16 5.00 -0.64 -6.40
N TRP A 17 4.31 -1.14 -5.38
CA TRP A 17 3.61 -0.27 -4.46
C TRP A 17 4.16 -0.51 -3.07
N ARG A 18 4.18 0.57 -2.27
CA ARG A 18 4.65 0.49 -0.90
C ARG A 18 3.77 1.36 -0.05
N VAL A 19 3.48 0.90 1.16
CA VAL A 19 2.66 1.64 2.10
C VAL A 19 3.47 1.86 3.36
N PHE A 20 3.45 3.09 3.85
CA PHE A 20 4.22 3.49 5.03
C PHE A 20 3.27 4.01 6.09
N ASP A 21 3.65 3.79 7.35
CA ASP A 21 2.84 4.31 8.46
C ASP A 21 3.21 5.76 8.74
N VAL A 22 2.61 6.29 9.78
CA VAL A 22 2.80 7.72 10.09
C VAL A 22 4.25 8.02 10.45
N GLU A 23 5.00 7.05 10.86
CA GLU A 23 6.40 7.24 11.19
C GLU A 23 7.33 7.00 10.02
N GLY A 24 6.77 6.68 8.87
CA GLY A 24 7.57 6.47 7.69
C GLY A 24 8.11 5.07 7.55
N GLU A 25 7.63 4.14 8.34
CA GLU A 25 8.09 2.76 8.24
C GLU A 25 7.26 1.99 7.23
N LEU A 26 7.96 1.18 6.45
CA LEU A 26 7.29 0.35 5.45
C LEU A 26 6.48 -0.73 6.15
N VAL A 27 5.19 -0.75 5.89
CA VAL A 27 4.31 -1.74 6.51
C VAL A 27 3.82 -2.79 5.52
N ALA A 28 3.85 -2.47 4.24
CA ALA A 28 3.43 -3.45 3.23
C ALA A 28 3.90 -3.00 1.86
N GLY A 29 3.96 -3.93 0.93
CA GLY A 29 4.36 -3.62 -0.42
C GLY A 29 4.20 -4.82 -1.32
N GLY A 30 4.27 -4.59 -2.61
CA GLY A 30 4.16 -5.66 -3.58
C GLY A 30 4.37 -5.13 -4.97
N VAL A 31 4.24 -6.03 -5.95
CA VAL A 31 4.37 -5.67 -7.35
C VAL A 31 3.12 -6.15 -8.07
N GLU A 32 2.58 -5.28 -8.91
CA GLU A 32 1.37 -5.57 -9.67
C GLU A 32 1.64 -5.39 -11.15
N PRO A 33 0.83 -5.99 -12.00
CA PRO A 33 1.08 -5.91 -13.45
C PRO A 33 0.81 -4.55 -14.06
N SER A 34 0.11 -3.67 -13.39
CA SER A 34 -0.17 -2.36 -13.96
C SER A 34 -0.17 -1.32 -12.85
N GLN A 35 -0.06 -0.06 -13.27
CA GLN A 35 -0.09 1.03 -12.32
C GLN A 35 -1.43 1.07 -11.58
N ALA A 36 -2.51 0.89 -12.33
CA ALA A 36 -3.83 0.92 -11.71
C ALA A 36 -3.98 -0.20 -10.69
N ALA A 37 -3.46 -1.38 -11.00
CA ALA A 37 -3.54 -2.48 -10.07
C ALA A 37 -2.71 -2.22 -8.82
N ALA A 38 -1.54 -1.60 -8.99
CA ALA A 38 -0.70 -1.27 -7.85
C ALA A 38 -1.38 -0.26 -6.95
N GLU A 39 -1.98 0.74 -7.57
CA GLU A 39 -2.68 1.77 -6.82
C GLU A 39 -3.87 1.17 -6.06
N PHE A 40 -4.59 0.29 -6.74
CA PHE A 40 -5.72 -0.36 -6.11
C PHE A 40 -5.28 -1.21 -4.93
N ALA A 41 -4.15 -1.90 -5.08
CA ALA A 41 -3.65 -2.73 -3.99
C ALA A 41 -3.26 -1.88 -2.79
N ALA A 42 -2.60 -0.75 -3.03
CA ALA A 42 -2.18 0.11 -1.95
C ALA A 42 -3.38 0.72 -1.23
N VAL A 43 -4.36 1.17 -1.99
CA VAL A 43 -5.56 1.78 -1.40
C VAL A 43 -6.38 0.74 -0.65
N ALA A 44 -6.49 -0.45 -1.20
CA ALA A 44 -7.21 -1.51 -0.50
C ALA A 44 -6.58 -1.83 0.84
N LEU A 45 -5.26 -1.73 0.91
CA LEU A 45 -4.58 -1.98 2.16
C LEU A 45 -4.90 -0.91 3.19
N PHE A 46 -5.09 0.33 2.75
CA PHE A 46 -5.52 1.37 3.65
C PHE A 46 -6.80 0.97 4.39
N HIS A 47 -7.78 0.54 3.61
CA HIS A 47 -9.05 0.16 4.20
C HIS A 47 -8.94 -1.13 4.99
N ASP A 48 -8.34 -2.14 4.38
CA ASP A 48 -8.27 -3.44 5.03
C ASP A 48 -7.37 -3.41 6.24
N GLY A 49 -6.28 -2.67 6.16
CA GLY A 49 -5.37 -2.57 7.27
C GLY A 49 -6.02 -1.92 8.46
N VAL A 50 -6.75 -0.84 8.22
CA VAL A 50 -7.44 -0.14 9.28
C VAL A 50 -8.55 -1.03 9.85
N SER A 51 -9.29 -1.68 8.96
CA SER A 51 -10.37 -2.55 9.39
C SER A 51 -9.84 -3.71 10.20
N ALA A 52 -8.76 -4.30 9.74
CA ALA A 52 -8.17 -5.43 10.45
C ALA A 52 -7.71 -5.01 11.82
N ALA A 53 -7.09 -3.85 11.92
CA ALA A 53 -6.64 -3.35 13.19
C ALA A 53 -7.82 -3.10 14.11
N SER A 54 -8.90 -2.60 13.55
CA SER A 54 -10.09 -2.34 14.35
C SER A 54 -10.75 -3.63 14.79
N ALA A 55 -10.74 -4.62 13.92
CA ALA A 55 -11.43 -5.86 14.22
C ALA A 55 -10.72 -6.63 15.32
N ILE A 56 -9.45 -6.43 15.46
CA ILE A 56 -8.71 -7.15 16.47
C ILE A 56 -8.72 -6.39 17.78
#